data_f53ebd4c8adb7466ef3431381916b570
#
_entry.id   f53ebd4c8adb7466ef3431381916b570
#
_cell.length_a   1.000
_cell.length_b   1.000
_cell.length_c   1.000
_cell.angle_alpha   90.00
_cell.angle_beta   90.00
_cell.angle_gamma   90.00
#
_symmetry.space_group_name_H-M   'P 1'
#
loop_
_entity.id
_entity.type
_entity.pdbx_description
1 polymer ?
#
loop_
_entity_poly.entity_id
_entity_poly.type
_entity_poly.pdbx_seq_one_letter_code
_entity_poly.pdbx_strand_id
1 'polypeptide(L)'
;SGSIAMLITQNPRILSFNDDNVAQTRDINDFWRPNYSITPFVNGIYSTQQYLDCLQTTWEEYKKRFNWTLNDFVAVCFHLPYPKLALKGFNKLLEESLSQEKQELLQKHFDASIVYSNRVGNIYTGSLFLGLLSLLENAETLKAGDRIALFSYGSGAVSEFFSVELVEGYEKYLDK
;
A
#
# COMPACT_ATOMS: atom_id res chain seq x y z
N SER A 1 -2.79 -12.62 14.26
CA SER A 1 -3.90 -12.47 13.29
C SER A 1 -4.72 -11.23 13.65
N GLY A 2 -5.33 -10.62 12.63
CA GLY A 2 -6.17 -9.43 12.78
C GLY A 2 -7.18 -9.32 11.65
N SER A 3 -8.07 -8.33 11.77
CA SER A 3 -9.04 -7.97 10.75
C SER A 3 -9.21 -6.44 10.72
N ILE A 4 -9.60 -5.92 9.56
CA ILE A 4 -9.92 -4.50 9.37
C ILE A 4 -11.39 -4.41 8.96
N ALA A 5 -12.10 -3.45 9.54
CA ALA A 5 -13.45 -3.07 9.12
C ALA A 5 -13.46 -1.60 8.71
N MET A 6 -14.12 -1.30 7.59
CA MET A 6 -14.25 0.06 7.07
C MET A 6 -15.71 0.35 6.74
N LEU A 7 -16.18 1.52 7.14
CA LEU A 7 -17.48 2.03 6.76
C LEU A 7 -17.36 2.82 5.44
N ILE A 8 -18.01 2.33 4.39
CA ILE A 8 -18.07 3.03 3.09
C ILE A 8 -19.34 3.87 3.05
N THR A 9 -19.21 5.15 2.74
CA THR A 9 -20.31 6.11 2.70
C THR A 9 -20.16 7.10 1.54
N GLN A 10 -21.24 7.75 1.14
CA GLN A 10 -21.21 8.83 0.15
C GLN A 10 -20.54 10.11 0.67
N ASN A 11 -20.58 10.32 2.00
CA ASN A 11 -19.96 11.46 2.67
C ASN A 11 -18.83 10.92 3.59
N PRO A 12 -17.64 10.70 3.07
CA PRO A 12 -16.54 10.14 3.84
C PRO A 12 -16.07 11.12 4.92
N ARG A 13 -15.63 10.58 6.06
CA ARG A 13 -15.17 11.37 7.19
C ARG A 13 -13.66 11.39 7.36
N ILE A 14 -12.96 10.46 6.73
CA ILE A 14 -11.50 10.31 6.86
C ILE A 14 -10.84 10.41 5.48
N LEU A 15 -11.27 9.57 4.53
CA LEU A 15 -10.67 9.43 3.21
C LEU A 15 -11.74 9.37 2.14
N SER A 16 -11.49 9.98 0.99
CA SER A 16 -12.20 9.70 -0.26
C SER A 16 -11.34 8.84 -1.18
N PHE A 17 -11.95 7.84 -1.83
CA PHE A 17 -11.29 7.10 -2.91
C PHE A 17 -11.30 7.95 -4.17
N ASN A 18 -10.18 7.98 -4.88
CA ASN A 18 -10.08 8.58 -6.20
C ASN A 18 -10.48 7.56 -7.27
N ASP A 19 -11.01 8.03 -8.40
CA ASP A 19 -11.33 7.19 -9.55
C ASP A 19 -10.10 7.01 -10.44
N ASP A 20 -9.03 6.48 -9.86
CA ASP A 20 -7.70 6.37 -10.47
C ASP A 20 -7.03 5.04 -10.15
N ASN A 21 -7.66 3.92 -10.48
CA ASN A 21 -7.07 2.62 -10.22
C ASN A 21 -6.53 1.92 -11.47
N VAL A 22 -5.47 1.16 -11.28
CA VAL A 22 -4.93 0.18 -12.23
C VAL A 22 -4.80 -1.16 -11.53
N ALA A 23 -5.45 -2.17 -12.08
CA ALA A 23 -5.35 -3.55 -11.61
C ALA A 23 -4.78 -4.45 -12.70
N GLN A 24 -4.05 -5.48 -12.31
CA GLN A 24 -3.62 -6.55 -13.19
C GLN A 24 -3.74 -7.91 -12.52
N THR A 25 -3.98 -8.92 -13.33
CA THR A 25 -4.03 -10.32 -12.90
C THR A 25 -2.99 -11.12 -13.66
N ARG A 26 -2.30 -12.03 -12.97
CA ARG A 26 -1.33 -12.97 -13.56
C ARG A 26 -1.64 -14.37 -13.05
N ASP A 27 -1.47 -15.38 -13.89
CA ASP A 27 -1.55 -16.78 -13.45
C ASP A 27 -0.16 -17.22 -12.94
N ILE A 28 0.02 -17.17 -11.63
CA ILE A 28 1.28 -17.52 -10.96
C ILE A 28 1.03 -18.27 -9.64
N ASN A 29 1.85 -19.27 -9.38
CA ASN A 29 1.78 -20.09 -8.16
C ASN A 29 2.95 -19.75 -7.22
N ASP A 30 3.00 -18.51 -6.77
CA ASP A 30 4.04 -18.01 -5.87
C ASP A 30 3.80 -18.42 -4.40
N PHE A 31 2.53 -18.42 -3.99
CA PHE A 31 2.01 -18.92 -2.73
C PHE A 31 0.62 -19.51 -2.97
N TRP A 32 0.45 -20.81 -2.81
CA TRP A 32 -0.77 -21.51 -3.18
C TRP A 32 -0.97 -22.82 -2.41
N ARG A 33 -2.21 -23.29 -2.32
CA ARG A 33 -2.53 -24.58 -1.73
C ARG A 33 -3.26 -25.46 -2.75
N PRO A 34 -2.62 -26.52 -3.25
CA PRO A 34 -3.28 -27.47 -4.16
C PRO A 34 -4.33 -28.29 -3.45
N ASN A 35 -5.30 -28.83 -4.20
CA ASN A 35 -6.42 -29.59 -3.63
C ASN A 35 -6.00 -30.89 -2.90
N TYR A 36 -4.82 -31.43 -3.25
CA TYR A 36 -4.29 -32.64 -2.63
C TYR A 36 -3.45 -32.39 -1.37
N SER A 37 -3.30 -31.14 -0.95
CA SER A 37 -2.50 -30.78 0.24
C SER A 37 -3.33 -29.98 1.25
N ILE A 38 -3.12 -30.25 2.53
CA ILE A 38 -3.69 -29.46 3.64
C ILE A 38 -2.83 -28.25 4.00
N THR A 39 -1.59 -28.22 3.51
CA THR A 39 -0.62 -27.13 3.75
C THR A 39 -0.35 -26.36 2.45
N PRO A 40 -0.20 -25.04 2.52
CA PRO A 40 0.19 -24.25 1.36
C PRO A 40 1.67 -24.47 1.00
N PHE A 41 1.98 -24.26 -0.26
CA PHE A 41 3.33 -24.19 -0.79
C PHE A 41 3.73 -22.74 -1.04
N VAL A 42 5.00 -22.42 -0.83
CA VAL A 42 5.57 -21.12 -1.10
C VAL A 42 6.99 -21.25 -1.64
N ASN A 43 7.29 -20.49 -2.70
CA ASN A 43 8.66 -20.19 -3.08
C ASN A 43 8.93 -18.73 -2.73
N GLY A 44 9.57 -18.48 -1.59
CA GLY A 44 9.73 -17.14 -1.03
C GLY A 44 10.54 -16.19 -1.91
N ILE A 45 11.54 -16.69 -2.65
CA ILE A 45 12.34 -15.89 -3.60
C ILE A 45 11.45 -15.48 -4.78
N TYR A 46 10.76 -16.44 -5.37
CA TYR A 46 9.85 -16.22 -6.49
C TYR A 46 8.69 -15.29 -6.09
N SER A 47 8.08 -15.51 -4.95
CA SER A 47 6.98 -14.67 -4.44
C SER A 47 7.45 -13.22 -4.22
N THR A 48 8.64 -13.01 -3.66
CA THR A 48 9.24 -11.67 -3.52
C THR A 48 9.41 -11.00 -4.89
N GLN A 49 9.91 -11.73 -5.88
CA GLN A 49 10.10 -11.19 -7.23
C GLN A 49 8.76 -10.82 -7.86
N GLN A 50 7.74 -11.70 -7.75
CA GLN A 50 6.41 -11.42 -8.29
C GLN A 50 5.75 -10.19 -7.66
N TYR A 51 5.91 -10.01 -6.35
CA TYR A 51 5.45 -8.79 -5.66
C TYR A 51 6.08 -7.52 -6.26
N LEU A 52 7.41 -7.52 -6.44
CA LEU A 52 8.13 -6.36 -6.98
C LEU A 52 7.80 -6.11 -8.47
N ASP A 53 7.69 -7.17 -9.26
CA ASP A 53 7.33 -7.06 -10.69
C ASP A 53 5.89 -6.55 -10.86
N CYS A 54 4.97 -7.00 -10.01
CA CYS A 54 3.59 -6.52 -10.00
C CYS A 54 3.52 -5.05 -9.56
N LEU A 55 4.25 -4.66 -8.53
CA LEU A 55 4.35 -3.25 -8.11
C LEU A 55 4.84 -2.38 -9.27
N GLN A 56 5.96 -2.75 -9.89
CA GLN A 56 6.54 -1.97 -10.97
C GLN A 56 5.58 -1.87 -12.16
N THR A 57 4.99 -2.98 -12.59
CA THR A 57 4.11 -2.99 -13.77
C THR A 57 2.83 -2.18 -13.52
N THR A 58 2.20 -2.30 -12.34
CA THR A 58 1.01 -1.51 -12.01
C THR A 58 1.33 -0.04 -11.84
N TRP A 59 2.48 0.30 -11.24
CA TRP A 59 2.92 1.69 -11.10
C TRP A 59 3.21 2.34 -12.46
N GLU A 60 3.93 1.66 -13.36
CA GLU A 60 4.21 2.19 -14.71
C GLU A 60 2.93 2.43 -15.51
N GLU A 61 1.98 1.51 -15.45
CA GLU A 61 0.69 1.69 -16.13
C GLU A 61 -0.15 2.80 -15.46
N TYR A 62 -0.10 2.92 -14.15
CA TYR A 62 -0.78 3.97 -13.39
C TYR A 62 -0.24 5.36 -13.77
N LYS A 63 1.08 5.54 -13.81
CA LYS A 63 1.72 6.77 -14.29
C LYS A 63 1.28 7.14 -15.70
N LYS A 64 1.32 6.17 -16.60
CA LYS A 64 0.94 6.36 -17.99
C LYS A 64 -0.53 6.74 -18.17
N ARG A 65 -1.41 6.11 -17.39
CA ARG A 65 -2.86 6.29 -17.54
C ARG A 65 -3.35 7.60 -16.93
N PHE A 66 -2.79 8.00 -15.79
CA PHE A 66 -3.28 9.15 -15.02
C PHE A 66 -2.30 10.32 -14.98
N ASN A 67 -1.11 10.18 -15.56
CA ASN A 67 -0.04 11.18 -15.55
C ASN A 67 0.39 11.62 -14.13
N TRP A 68 0.33 10.70 -13.16
CA TRP A 68 0.82 10.90 -11.81
C TRP A 68 2.30 10.53 -11.67
N THR A 69 2.98 11.16 -10.75
CA THR A 69 4.35 10.85 -10.34
C THR A 69 4.41 10.74 -8.81
N LEU A 70 5.51 10.28 -8.25
CA LEU A 70 5.67 10.25 -6.78
C LEU A 70 5.62 11.64 -6.15
N ASN A 71 5.85 12.72 -6.92
CA ASN A 71 5.71 14.08 -6.42
C ASN A 71 4.27 14.45 -6.04
N ASP A 72 3.28 13.77 -6.61
CA ASP A 72 1.86 14.05 -6.41
C ASP A 72 1.30 13.40 -5.14
N PHE A 73 2.07 12.52 -4.47
CA PHE A 73 1.66 11.80 -3.28
C PHE A 73 2.49 12.20 -2.07
N VAL A 74 1.87 12.36 -0.90
CA VAL A 74 2.58 12.59 0.36
C VAL A 74 3.09 11.28 0.97
N ALA A 75 2.46 10.16 0.65
CA ALA A 75 2.80 8.83 1.15
C ALA A 75 2.43 7.75 0.15
N VAL A 76 3.08 6.58 0.29
CA VAL A 76 2.70 5.34 -0.38
C VAL A 76 2.55 4.25 0.68
N CYS A 77 1.36 3.66 0.77
CA CYS A 77 1.09 2.50 1.61
C CYS A 77 1.11 1.21 0.78
N PHE A 78 1.62 0.15 1.36
CA PHE A 78 1.82 -1.12 0.68
C PHE A 78 1.05 -2.25 1.35
N HIS A 79 0.64 -3.23 0.56
CA HIS A 79 0.39 -4.56 1.11
C HIS A 79 1.64 -5.05 1.84
N LEU A 80 1.49 -5.42 3.12
CA LEU A 80 2.58 -5.71 4.05
C LEU A 80 2.57 -7.18 4.50
N PRO A 81 3.06 -8.13 3.68
CA PRO A 81 3.29 -9.49 4.18
C PRO A 81 4.29 -9.49 5.34
N TYR A 82 5.32 -8.65 5.21
CA TYR A 82 6.27 -8.26 6.24
C TYR A 82 6.97 -6.94 5.85
N PRO A 83 7.38 -6.10 6.82
CA PRO A 83 7.86 -4.74 6.54
C PRO A 83 9.05 -4.66 5.58
N LYS A 84 9.99 -5.63 5.66
CA LYS A 84 11.17 -5.64 4.76
C LYS A 84 10.80 -5.81 3.27
N LEU A 85 9.69 -6.48 2.94
CA LEU A 85 9.25 -6.59 1.55
C LEU A 85 8.67 -5.27 1.05
N ALA A 86 7.85 -4.62 1.86
CA ALA A 86 7.33 -3.29 1.54
C ALA A 86 8.47 -2.27 1.38
N LEU A 87 9.49 -2.32 2.24
CA LEU A 87 10.69 -1.47 2.11
C LEU A 87 11.42 -1.69 0.77
N LYS A 88 11.52 -2.94 0.30
CA LYS A 88 12.09 -3.21 -1.03
C LYS A 88 11.24 -2.59 -2.14
N GLY A 89 9.93 -2.71 -2.05
CA GLY A 89 9.01 -2.08 -3.00
C GLY A 89 9.09 -0.55 -2.95
N PHE A 90 9.12 0.04 -1.78
CA PHE A 90 9.28 1.46 -1.58
C PHE A 90 10.59 1.99 -2.20
N ASN A 91 11.73 1.36 -1.90
CA ASN A 91 13.02 1.72 -2.48
C ASN A 91 13.02 1.62 -4.01
N LYS A 92 12.28 0.65 -4.57
CA LYS A 92 12.12 0.50 -6.01
C LYS A 92 11.39 1.70 -6.64
N LEU A 93 10.39 2.24 -5.97
CA LEU A 93 9.70 3.46 -6.42
C LEU A 93 10.60 4.68 -6.30
N LEU A 94 11.43 4.79 -5.25
CA LEU A 94 12.35 5.92 -5.03
C LEU A 94 13.50 5.99 -6.06
N GLU A 95 13.68 5.01 -6.94
CA GLU A 95 14.60 5.11 -8.08
C GLU A 95 14.19 6.23 -9.07
N GLU A 96 12.99 6.81 -8.94
CA GLU A 96 12.57 7.99 -9.69
C GLU A 96 13.33 9.25 -9.25
N SER A 97 13.44 10.21 -10.17
CA SER A 97 14.11 11.48 -9.87
C SER A 97 13.23 12.35 -8.97
N LEU A 98 13.57 12.38 -7.69
CA LEU A 98 12.89 13.14 -6.64
C LEU A 98 13.88 14.09 -5.95
N SER A 99 13.39 15.24 -5.45
CA SER A 99 14.18 16.07 -4.56
C SER A 99 14.49 15.34 -3.25
N GLN A 100 15.60 15.70 -2.60
CA GLN A 100 15.96 15.11 -1.30
C GLN A 100 14.85 15.33 -0.26
N GLU A 101 14.28 16.52 -0.20
CA GLU A 101 13.18 16.85 0.70
C GLU A 101 11.96 15.93 0.48
N LYS A 102 11.63 15.65 -0.80
CA LYS A 102 10.54 14.75 -1.14
C LYS A 102 10.83 13.30 -0.74
N GLN A 103 12.04 12.83 -0.94
CA GLN A 103 12.46 11.49 -0.52
C GLN A 103 12.38 11.35 1.01
N GLU A 104 12.86 12.35 1.77
CA GLU A 104 12.79 12.37 3.24
C GLU A 104 11.35 12.36 3.74
N LEU A 105 10.45 13.13 3.12
CA LEU A 105 9.02 13.13 3.44
C LEU A 105 8.40 11.75 3.22
N LEU A 106 8.62 11.17 2.04
CA LEU A 106 8.08 9.84 1.71
C LEU A 106 8.62 8.76 2.64
N GLN A 107 9.91 8.83 3.01
CA GLN A 107 10.53 7.90 3.97
C GLN A 107 9.90 8.04 5.36
N LYS A 108 9.75 9.28 5.87
CA LYS A 108 9.10 9.53 7.17
C LYS A 108 7.68 8.95 7.21
N HIS A 109 6.91 9.11 6.15
CA HIS A 109 5.56 8.59 6.05
C HIS A 109 5.54 7.06 5.85
N PHE A 110 6.49 6.49 5.13
CA PHE A 110 6.66 5.04 5.05
C PHE A 110 6.90 4.45 6.44
N ASP A 111 7.83 5.02 7.22
CA ASP A 111 8.14 4.57 8.57
C ASP A 111 6.90 4.64 9.49
N ALA A 112 6.10 5.71 9.39
CA ALA A 112 4.83 5.83 10.10
C ALA A 112 3.81 4.74 9.69
N SER A 113 3.79 4.35 8.41
CA SER A 113 2.85 3.35 7.90
C SER A 113 3.12 1.93 8.38
N ILE A 114 4.34 1.60 8.82
CA ILE A 114 4.71 0.24 9.21
C ILE A 114 4.71 0.00 10.74
N VAL A 115 4.41 1.01 11.56
CA VAL A 115 4.46 0.93 13.04
C VAL A 115 3.57 -0.20 13.56
N TYR A 116 2.33 -0.29 13.10
CA TYR A 116 1.39 -1.31 13.56
C TYR A 116 1.71 -2.70 13.01
N SER A 117 2.13 -2.79 11.75
CA SER A 117 2.52 -4.07 11.14
C SER A 117 3.72 -4.72 11.83
N ASN A 118 4.64 -3.92 12.37
CA ASN A 118 5.77 -4.41 13.17
C ASN A 118 5.33 -5.11 14.47
N ARG A 119 4.13 -4.80 14.98
CA ARG A 119 3.58 -5.36 16.22
C ARG A 119 2.59 -6.51 15.98
N VAL A 120 1.80 -6.40 14.91
CA VAL A 120 0.70 -7.34 14.62
C VAL A 120 1.15 -8.49 13.72
N GLY A 121 2.09 -8.24 12.82
CA GLY A 121 2.51 -9.18 11.77
C GLY A 121 1.54 -9.21 10.59
N ASN A 122 1.64 -10.26 9.77
CA ASN A 122 0.83 -10.39 8.55
C ASN A 122 -0.64 -10.67 8.86
N ILE A 123 -1.53 -9.86 8.32
CA ILE A 123 -2.99 -10.02 8.34
C ILE A 123 -3.59 -10.08 6.93
N TYR A 124 -2.81 -10.56 5.95
CA TYR A 124 -3.20 -10.71 4.55
C TYR A 124 -3.67 -9.37 3.93
N THR A 125 -4.83 -9.38 3.27
CA THR A 125 -5.41 -8.19 2.61
C THR A 125 -5.60 -7.01 3.56
N GLY A 126 -5.87 -7.27 4.84
CA GLY A 126 -6.00 -6.22 5.87
C GLY A 126 -4.70 -5.43 6.12
N SER A 127 -3.53 -5.98 5.74
CA SER A 127 -2.24 -5.36 6.04
C SER A 127 -2.05 -4.00 5.35
N LEU A 128 -2.57 -3.80 4.15
CA LEU A 128 -2.56 -2.51 3.45
C LEU A 128 -3.30 -1.44 4.25
N PHE A 129 -4.51 -1.76 4.69
CA PHE A 129 -5.36 -0.83 5.45
C PHE A 129 -4.88 -0.64 6.88
N LEU A 130 -4.22 -1.64 7.48
CA LEU A 130 -3.52 -1.46 8.75
C LEU A 130 -2.34 -0.49 8.59
N GLY A 131 -1.62 -0.56 7.48
CA GLY A 131 -0.56 0.39 7.14
C GLY A 131 -1.10 1.80 6.92
N LEU A 132 -2.24 1.93 6.25
CA LEU A 132 -2.92 3.21 6.07
C LEU A 132 -3.36 3.81 7.42
N LEU A 133 -4.01 3.02 8.29
CA LEU A 133 -4.38 3.46 9.64
C LEU A 133 -3.14 3.87 10.45
N SER A 134 -2.07 3.06 10.40
CA SER A 134 -0.81 3.39 11.05
C SER A 134 -0.24 4.72 10.58
N LEU A 135 -0.24 4.99 9.28
CA LEU A 135 0.18 6.27 8.71
C LEU A 135 -0.66 7.42 9.28
N LEU A 136 -1.99 7.29 9.26
CA LEU A 136 -2.91 8.34 9.70
C LEU A 136 -2.73 8.73 11.17
N GLU A 137 -2.42 7.76 12.03
CA GLU A 137 -2.28 7.97 13.47
C GLU A 137 -0.86 8.36 13.89
N ASN A 138 0.17 7.94 13.13
CA ASN A 138 1.57 8.17 13.51
C ASN A 138 2.28 9.26 12.70
N ALA A 139 1.71 9.73 11.58
CA ALA A 139 2.28 10.84 10.82
C ALA A 139 1.77 12.19 11.38
N GLU A 140 2.70 13.11 11.60
CA GLU A 140 2.42 14.44 12.18
C GLU A 140 2.12 15.52 11.13
N THR A 141 2.50 15.27 9.87
CA THR A 141 2.54 16.29 8.81
C THR A 141 1.42 16.17 7.78
N LEU A 142 0.53 15.20 7.94
CA LEU A 142 -0.62 15.02 7.05
C LEU A 142 -1.65 16.13 7.24
N LYS A 143 -2.29 16.51 6.15
CA LYS A 143 -3.35 17.55 6.11
C LYS A 143 -4.46 17.18 5.13
N ALA A 144 -5.61 17.80 5.28
CA ALA A 144 -6.71 17.66 4.32
C ALA A 144 -6.25 18.03 2.89
N GLY A 145 -6.70 17.26 1.91
CA GLY A 145 -6.29 17.36 0.52
C GLY A 145 -5.02 16.59 0.18
N ASP A 146 -4.31 16.02 1.16
CA ASP A 146 -3.14 15.17 0.90
C ASP A 146 -3.55 13.87 0.22
N ARG A 147 -2.83 13.54 -0.85
CA ARG A 147 -3.05 12.32 -1.62
C ARG A 147 -2.10 11.22 -1.18
N ILE A 148 -2.64 10.05 -0.90
CA ILE A 148 -1.92 8.86 -0.45
C ILE A 148 -2.11 7.77 -1.51
N ALA A 149 -1.02 7.24 -2.04
CA ALA A 149 -1.04 6.08 -2.93
C ALA A 149 -1.12 4.77 -2.13
N LEU A 150 -1.79 3.78 -2.71
CA LEU A 150 -1.95 2.46 -2.12
C LEU A 150 -1.61 1.38 -3.15
N PHE A 151 -0.75 0.45 -2.74
CA PHE A 151 -0.45 -0.73 -3.53
C PHE A 151 -0.96 -1.99 -2.83
N SER A 152 -1.94 -2.63 -3.45
CA SER A 152 -2.50 -3.91 -3.03
C SER A 152 -1.86 -5.05 -3.82
N TYR A 153 -1.61 -6.18 -3.14
CA TYR A 153 -1.10 -7.40 -3.77
C TYR A 153 -1.71 -8.64 -3.11
N GLY A 154 -2.07 -9.60 -3.93
CA GLY A 154 -2.49 -10.94 -3.51
C GLY A 154 -1.85 -11.98 -4.39
N SER A 155 -1.24 -13.02 -3.78
CA SER A 155 -0.66 -14.15 -4.52
C SER A 155 -1.70 -14.84 -5.38
N GLY A 156 -1.27 -15.33 -6.58
CA GLY A 156 -2.14 -15.98 -7.53
C GLY A 156 -2.00 -15.47 -8.97
N ALA A 157 -1.75 -14.21 -9.33
CA ALA A 157 -1.73 -13.05 -8.45
C ALA A 157 -2.65 -11.96 -8.96
N VAL A 158 -3.08 -11.11 -8.06
CA VAL A 158 -3.76 -9.84 -8.40
C VAL A 158 -3.02 -8.70 -7.72
N SER A 159 -2.74 -7.62 -8.46
CA SER A 159 -2.19 -6.39 -7.91
C SER A 159 -3.01 -5.18 -8.35
N GLU A 160 -3.09 -4.19 -7.49
CA GLU A 160 -3.81 -2.96 -7.76
C GLU A 160 -3.05 -1.76 -7.18
N PHE A 161 -2.98 -0.69 -7.96
CA PHE A 161 -2.45 0.60 -7.55
C PHE A 161 -3.57 1.65 -7.69
N PHE A 162 -3.83 2.40 -6.63
CA PHE A 162 -4.89 3.40 -6.57
C PHE A 162 -4.54 4.47 -5.54
N SER A 163 -5.34 5.54 -5.45
CA SER A 163 -5.11 6.58 -4.47
C SER A 163 -6.36 6.98 -3.68
N VAL A 164 -6.09 7.58 -2.53
CA VAL A 164 -7.09 8.20 -1.66
C VAL A 164 -6.66 9.62 -1.30
N GLU A 165 -7.61 10.45 -0.93
CA GLU A 165 -7.38 11.82 -0.49
C GLU A 165 -7.98 12.05 0.90
N LEU A 166 -7.24 12.75 1.78
CA LEU A 166 -7.69 13.09 3.12
C LEU A 166 -8.77 14.18 3.06
N VAL A 167 -9.91 13.93 3.70
CA VAL A 167 -10.99 14.91 3.78
C VAL A 167 -10.78 15.90 4.92
N GLU A 168 -11.41 17.06 4.85
CA GLU A 168 -11.30 18.07 5.90
C GLU A 168 -11.89 17.59 7.23
N GLY A 169 -11.13 17.79 8.32
CA GLY A 169 -11.53 17.42 9.67
C GLY A 169 -11.37 15.93 9.98
N TYR A 170 -10.65 15.18 9.17
CA TYR A 170 -10.38 13.74 9.35
C TYR A 170 -9.76 13.42 10.71
N GLU A 171 -8.98 14.33 11.27
CA GLU A 171 -8.23 14.16 12.53
C GLU A 171 -9.17 13.89 13.72
N LYS A 172 -10.42 14.37 13.65
CA LYS A 172 -11.44 14.18 14.70
C LYS A 172 -11.90 12.73 14.86
N TYR A 173 -11.56 11.88 13.89
CA TYR A 173 -11.97 10.48 13.83
C TYR A 173 -10.80 9.52 14.01
N LEU A 174 -9.62 10.02 14.39
CA LEU A 174 -8.43 9.25 14.69
C LEU A 174 -8.17 9.22 16.20
N ASP A 175 -7.71 8.09 16.69
CA ASP A 175 -7.24 7.93 18.07
C ASP A 175 -5.75 8.34 18.13
N LYS A 176 -5.50 9.63 18.36
CA LYS A 176 -4.15 10.20 18.49
C LYS A 176 -3.82 10.51 19.93
#